data_e955f4af34360d8d52ed5e0b05f81eb8
#
_entry.id   e955f4af34360d8d52ed5e0b05f81eb8
#
_cell.length_a   1.000
_cell.length_b   1.000
_cell.length_c   1.000
_cell.angle_alpha   90.00
_cell.angle_beta   90.00
_cell.angle_gamma   90.00
#
_symmetry.space_group_name_H-M   'P 1'
#
loop_
_entity.id
_entity.type
_entity.pdbx_description
1 polymer ?
#
loop_
_entity_poly.entity_id
_entity_poly.type
_entity_poly.pdbx_seq_one_letter_code
_entity_poly.pdbx_strand_id
1 'polypeptide(L)'
;MPVEVKGLTHVYMPGTPFEAKALSEVSLSIQDGEFVGIIGHTGSGKSTLIAHLNGLDRSEPGVVFVNGVDLGDKETDLIAIRKVVGLVFQYPEYQLFDETVAKDVAFGPTNLGLNADEIAERVETALKQVGLDPAKVSGKSPFELSGGQKRRVAIAGVLAMRPAILILDEPAAGLDPAGRREMFDLIQGIHASGVTVVMVSHSMDDVGRLCDRLFVLNRGEVAYSGTPAEVFVHESKLHAIGLDVPECAKLARKLREAGFDIPEGIYRTEDVCAAIQKNLAKGSAAQC
;
A
#
# COMPACT_ATOMS: atom_id res chain seq x y z
N MET A 1 7.46 -15.59 7.60
CA MET A 1 6.57 -14.40 7.62
C MET A 1 7.46 -13.18 7.52
N PRO A 2 7.32 -12.34 6.48
CA PRO A 2 8.18 -11.18 6.31
C PRO A 2 7.91 -10.08 7.36
N VAL A 3 6.67 -9.95 7.86
CA VAL A 3 6.33 -8.97 8.91
C VAL A 3 5.45 -9.62 9.96
N GLU A 4 5.78 -9.40 11.23
CA GLU A 4 4.97 -9.79 12.37
C GLU A 4 4.94 -8.65 13.39
N VAL A 5 3.76 -8.27 13.86
CA VAL A 5 3.52 -7.25 14.88
C VAL A 5 2.72 -7.84 16.03
N LYS A 6 3.19 -7.67 17.26
CA LYS A 6 2.63 -8.26 18.48
C LYS A 6 2.35 -7.17 19.50
N GLY A 7 1.10 -6.75 19.64
CA GLY A 7 0.67 -5.80 20.67
C GLY A 7 1.33 -4.42 20.56
N LEU A 8 1.58 -3.92 19.33
CA LEU A 8 2.24 -2.63 19.14
C LEU A 8 1.39 -1.49 19.70
N THR A 9 1.96 -0.78 20.67
CA THR A 9 1.40 0.44 21.24
C THR A 9 2.36 1.60 20.98
N HIS A 10 1.83 2.74 20.52
CA HIS A 10 2.62 3.95 20.29
C HIS A 10 1.90 5.17 20.81
N VAL A 11 2.61 5.95 21.63
CA VAL A 11 2.12 7.20 22.23
C VAL A 11 3.06 8.34 21.85
N TYR A 12 2.54 9.35 21.15
CA TYR A 12 3.29 10.56 20.88
C TYR A 12 3.33 11.47 22.12
N MET A 13 4.46 12.08 22.40
CA MET A 13 4.68 13.04 23.49
C MET A 13 4.16 12.58 24.86
N PRO A 14 4.56 11.35 25.31
CA PRO A 14 4.04 10.78 26.56
C PRO A 14 4.35 11.69 27.76
N GLY A 15 3.39 11.80 28.69
CA GLY A 15 3.53 12.61 29.89
C GLY A 15 3.41 14.14 29.66
N THR A 16 3.02 14.58 28.47
CA THR A 16 2.79 16.01 28.17
C THR A 16 1.31 16.30 27.96
N PRO A 17 0.87 17.58 27.99
CA PRO A 17 -0.51 17.95 27.63
C PRO A 17 -0.91 17.61 26.20
N PHE A 18 0.05 17.28 25.34
CA PHE A 18 -0.15 16.91 23.92
C PHE A 18 0.00 15.40 23.69
N GLU A 19 -0.07 14.63 24.77
CA GLU A 19 -0.03 13.16 24.67
C GLU A 19 -1.15 12.64 23.77
N ALA A 20 -0.79 11.80 22.78
CA ALA A 20 -1.74 11.21 21.87
C ALA A 20 -1.36 9.73 21.60
N LYS A 21 -2.23 8.80 21.99
CA LYS A 21 -2.08 7.39 21.71
C LYS A 21 -2.47 7.13 20.24
N ALA A 22 -1.50 6.83 19.41
CA ALA A 22 -1.69 6.60 17.98
C ALA A 22 -1.95 5.13 17.65
N LEU A 23 -1.34 4.20 18.38
CA LEU A 23 -1.56 2.75 18.25
C LEU A 23 -1.79 2.14 19.64
N SER A 24 -2.65 1.13 19.71
CA SER A 24 -3.06 0.42 20.90
C SER A 24 -3.16 -1.07 20.62
N GLU A 25 -2.19 -1.86 21.14
CA GLU A 25 -2.19 -3.33 21.07
C GLU A 25 -2.37 -3.89 19.64
N VAL A 26 -1.85 -3.19 18.62
CA VAL A 26 -1.94 -3.63 17.24
C VAL A 26 -1.17 -4.93 17.03
N SER A 27 -1.87 -5.95 16.55
CA SER A 27 -1.26 -7.24 16.19
C SER A 27 -1.67 -7.59 14.76
N LEU A 28 -0.69 -7.93 13.92
CA LEU A 28 -0.89 -8.36 12.54
C LEU A 28 0.30 -9.17 12.04
N SER A 29 0.08 -9.91 10.97
CA SER A 29 1.14 -10.62 10.26
C SER A 29 0.95 -10.46 8.75
N ILE A 30 2.05 -10.35 8.00
CA ILE A 30 2.04 -10.28 6.54
C ILE A 30 2.87 -11.45 6.00
N GLN A 31 2.38 -12.12 4.97
CA GLN A 31 3.07 -13.26 4.36
C GLN A 31 3.98 -12.80 3.21
N ASP A 32 4.97 -13.65 2.85
CA ASP A 32 5.79 -13.41 1.67
C ASP A 32 4.94 -13.40 0.40
N GLY A 33 5.16 -12.40 -0.47
CA GLY A 33 4.43 -12.25 -1.72
C GLY A 33 2.96 -11.86 -1.56
N GLU A 34 2.50 -11.45 -0.37
CA GLU A 34 1.14 -10.99 -0.13
C GLU A 34 0.97 -9.52 -0.56
N PHE A 35 -0.19 -9.17 -1.11
CA PHE A 35 -0.59 -7.79 -1.33
C PHE A 35 -1.59 -7.37 -0.24
N VAL A 36 -1.14 -6.61 0.73
CA VAL A 36 -1.93 -6.20 1.90
C VAL A 36 -2.38 -4.75 1.78
N GLY A 37 -3.65 -4.51 2.08
CA GLY A 37 -4.21 -3.17 2.24
C GLY A 37 -4.36 -2.78 3.72
N ILE A 38 -3.90 -1.60 4.10
CA ILE A 38 -4.16 -0.99 5.41
C ILE A 38 -5.12 0.17 5.19
N ILE A 39 -6.35 0.05 5.70
CA ILE A 39 -7.40 1.05 5.56
C ILE A 39 -7.83 1.61 6.92
N GLY A 40 -8.42 2.79 6.90
CA GLY A 40 -8.89 3.47 8.12
C GLY A 40 -9.07 4.97 7.87
N HIS A 41 -9.86 5.62 8.68
CA HIS A 41 -10.04 7.08 8.61
C HIS A 41 -8.73 7.84 8.91
N THR A 42 -8.69 9.14 8.62
CA THR A 42 -7.56 10.01 8.99
C THR A 42 -7.37 10.00 10.50
N GLY A 43 -6.13 9.83 10.95
CA GLY A 43 -5.79 9.72 12.38
C GLY A 43 -6.06 8.33 12.99
N SER A 44 -6.35 7.29 12.21
CA SER A 44 -6.54 5.93 12.74
C SER A 44 -5.24 5.21 13.10
N GLY A 45 -4.05 5.78 12.82
CA GLY A 45 -2.74 5.21 13.15
C GLY A 45 -1.98 4.58 11.99
N LYS A 46 -2.50 4.63 10.74
CA LYS A 46 -1.87 3.98 9.57
C LYS A 46 -0.42 4.42 9.34
N SER A 47 -0.17 5.73 9.27
CA SER A 47 1.19 6.26 9.03
C SER A 47 2.15 5.92 10.17
N THR A 48 1.68 5.90 11.40
CA THR A 48 2.46 5.45 12.57
C THR A 48 2.80 3.96 12.45
N LEU A 49 1.83 3.14 12.04
CA LEU A 49 2.07 1.70 11.84
C LEU A 49 3.14 1.46 10.79
N ILE A 50 3.02 2.06 9.59
CA ILE A 50 4.02 1.86 8.53
C ILE A 50 5.41 2.41 8.88
N ALA A 51 5.49 3.46 9.70
CA ALA A 51 6.77 3.96 10.23
C ALA A 51 7.47 2.92 11.12
N HIS A 52 6.72 2.18 11.93
CA HIS A 52 7.27 1.06 12.69
C HIS A 52 7.70 -0.11 11.79
N LEU A 53 6.94 -0.44 10.73
CA LEU A 53 7.29 -1.53 9.81
C LEU A 53 8.59 -1.29 9.04
N ASN A 54 8.94 -0.02 8.79
CA ASN A 54 10.18 0.37 8.11
C ASN A 54 11.32 0.71 9.09
N GLY A 55 11.06 0.69 10.40
CA GLY A 55 12.03 1.06 11.43
C GLY A 55 12.38 2.56 11.44
N LEU A 56 11.48 3.43 10.96
CA LEU A 56 11.58 4.88 11.19
C LEU A 56 11.27 5.20 12.65
N ASP A 57 10.21 4.59 13.19
CA ASP A 57 9.91 4.60 14.62
C ASP A 57 10.32 3.25 15.22
N ARG A 58 11.03 3.28 16.35
CA ARG A 58 11.37 2.06 17.09
C ARG A 58 10.19 1.60 17.94
N SER A 59 9.96 0.29 17.96
CA SER A 59 9.07 -0.35 18.92
C SER A 59 9.84 -0.74 20.20
N GLU A 60 9.10 -1.19 21.21
CA GLU A 60 9.68 -1.99 22.28
C GLU A 60 10.21 -3.33 21.72
N PRO A 61 11.24 -3.93 22.36
CA PRO A 61 11.74 -5.25 21.98
C PRO A 61 10.65 -6.33 22.02
N GLY A 62 10.66 -7.23 21.04
CA GLY A 62 9.70 -8.32 20.94
C GLY A 62 8.36 -7.97 20.30
N VAL A 63 8.21 -6.76 19.76
CA VAL A 63 6.94 -6.23 19.26
C VAL A 63 6.84 -6.25 17.74
N VAL A 64 7.86 -5.74 17.03
CA VAL A 64 7.85 -5.67 15.55
C VAL A 64 8.99 -6.47 14.98
N PHE A 65 8.68 -7.41 14.09
CA PHE A 65 9.66 -8.25 13.44
C PHE A 65 9.55 -8.13 11.92
N VAL A 66 10.70 -8.02 11.26
CA VAL A 66 10.85 -8.10 9.80
C VAL A 66 11.82 -9.22 9.46
N ASN A 67 11.39 -10.22 8.69
CA ASN A 67 12.14 -11.43 8.39
C ASN A 67 12.74 -12.10 9.64
N GLY A 68 12.00 -12.06 10.76
CA GLY A 68 12.43 -12.62 12.04
C GLY A 68 13.41 -11.75 12.84
N VAL A 69 13.79 -10.58 12.33
CA VAL A 69 14.64 -9.61 13.03
C VAL A 69 13.77 -8.67 13.85
N ASP A 70 14.03 -8.56 15.14
CA ASP A 70 13.32 -7.66 16.07
C ASP A 70 13.78 -6.20 15.87
N LEU A 71 12.86 -5.31 15.48
CA LEU A 71 13.14 -3.90 15.24
C LEU A 71 13.26 -3.08 16.53
N GLY A 72 12.77 -3.62 17.63
CA GLY A 72 12.87 -3.01 18.96
C GLY A 72 14.22 -3.25 19.64
N ASP A 73 14.96 -4.28 19.26
CA ASP A 73 16.27 -4.56 19.80
C ASP A 73 17.25 -3.42 19.45
N LYS A 74 17.96 -2.92 20.46
CA LYS A 74 18.93 -1.82 20.32
C LYS A 74 20.11 -2.17 19.41
N GLU A 75 20.48 -3.44 19.34
CA GLU A 75 21.55 -3.95 18.48
C GLU A 75 21.14 -4.14 17.01
N THR A 76 19.83 -4.04 16.71
CA THR A 76 19.34 -4.20 15.34
C THR A 76 19.81 -3.06 14.43
N ASP A 77 20.48 -3.42 13.34
CA ASP A 77 20.85 -2.50 12.26
C ASP A 77 19.60 -2.11 11.43
N LEU A 78 19.04 -0.96 11.76
CA LEU A 78 17.88 -0.41 11.04
C LEU A 78 18.20 -0.01 9.59
N ILE A 79 19.48 0.19 9.22
CA ILE A 79 19.86 0.43 7.83
C ILE A 79 19.68 -0.85 7.05
N ALA A 80 20.06 -2.00 7.60
CA ALA A 80 19.79 -3.30 6.98
C ALA A 80 18.30 -3.58 6.82
N ILE A 81 17.46 -3.18 7.78
CA ILE A 81 16.00 -3.29 7.66
C ILE A 81 15.46 -2.43 6.52
N ARG A 82 15.89 -1.17 6.40
CA ARG A 82 15.46 -0.26 5.31
C ARG A 82 15.91 -0.69 3.92
N LYS A 83 16.91 -1.58 3.82
CA LYS A 83 17.26 -2.26 2.56
C LYS A 83 16.18 -3.27 2.15
N VAL A 84 15.57 -3.94 3.12
CA VAL A 84 14.55 -4.98 2.92
C VAL A 84 13.16 -4.37 2.77
N VAL A 85 12.86 -3.32 3.54
CA VAL A 85 11.56 -2.64 3.55
C VAL A 85 11.69 -1.27 2.90
N GLY A 86 11.31 -1.17 1.63
CA GLY A 86 11.18 0.12 0.95
C GLY A 86 9.88 0.82 1.36
N LEU A 87 9.95 2.13 1.60
CA LEU A 87 8.80 2.96 1.94
C LEU A 87 8.70 4.12 0.96
N VAL A 88 7.54 4.23 0.31
CA VAL A 88 7.14 5.35 -0.54
C VAL A 88 6.07 6.14 0.19
N PHE A 89 6.38 7.37 0.58
CA PHE A 89 5.45 8.25 1.28
C PHE A 89 4.40 8.86 0.34
N GLN A 90 3.37 9.43 0.90
CA GLN A 90 2.39 10.23 0.17
C GLN A 90 3.09 11.42 -0.52
N TYR A 91 2.75 11.67 -1.80
CA TYR A 91 3.38 12.68 -2.65
C TYR A 91 4.91 12.54 -2.74
N PRO A 92 5.43 11.37 -3.14
CA PRO A 92 6.86 11.07 -3.12
C PRO A 92 7.67 11.97 -4.07
N GLU A 93 7.02 12.62 -5.04
CA GLU A 93 7.62 13.60 -5.95
C GLU A 93 8.20 14.84 -5.24
N TYR A 94 7.78 15.13 -4.01
CA TYR A 94 8.37 16.22 -3.20
C TYR A 94 9.66 15.84 -2.50
N GLN A 95 10.03 14.56 -2.56
CA GLN A 95 11.28 14.05 -1.95
C GLN A 95 12.47 14.05 -2.91
N LEU A 96 12.26 14.41 -4.18
CA LEU A 96 13.31 14.52 -5.17
C LEU A 96 14.15 15.78 -4.90
N PHE A 97 15.48 15.63 -4.86
CA PHE A 97 16.38 16.70 -4.42
C PHE A 97 17.67 16.81 -5.21
N ASP A 98 18.03 15.77 -6.00
CA ASP A 98 19.33 15.76 -6.70
C ASP A 98 19.27 16.53 -8.04
N GLU A 99 20.44 16.81 -8.61
CA GLU A 99 20.58 17.56 -9.86
C GLU A 99 20.03 16.80 -11.07
N THR A 100 20.14 15.46 -11.06
CA THR A 100 19.68 14.60 -12.14
C THR A 100 18.89 13.42 -11.64
N VAL A 101 17.97 12.92 -12.48
CA VAL A 101 17.19 11.70 -12.21
C VAL A 101 18.08 10.51 -11.86
N ALA A 102 19.18 10.32 -12.61
CA ALA A 102 20.08 9.20 -12.33
C ALA A 102 20.73 9.29 -10.95
N LYS A 103 21.14 10.50 -10.52
CA LYS A 103 21.73 10.71 -9.19
C LYS A 103 20.69 10.50 -8.09
N ASP A 104 19.48 11.00 -8.29
CA ASP A 104 18.38 10.86 -7.33
C ASP A 104 18.03 9.38 -7.11
N VAL A 105 17.86 8.60 -8.19
CA VAL A 105 17.61 7.15 -8.12
C VAL A 105 18.81 6.37 -7.57
N ALA A 106 20.05 6.84 -7.82
CA ALA A 106 21.28 6.25 -7.32
C ALA A 106 21.51 6.47 -5.81
N PHE A 107 20.80 7.41 -5.19
CA PHE A 107 21.03 7.79 -3.79
C PHE A 107 20.93 6.59 -2.82
N GLY A 108 19.86 5.80 -2.93
CA GLY A 108 19.69 4.59 -2.13
C GLY A 108 20.82 3.58 -2.35
N PRO A 109 21.05 3.09 -3.57
CA PRO A 109 22.15 2.17 -3.89
C PRO A 109 23.53 2.67 -3.45
N THR A 110 23.81 3.97 -3.56
CA THR A 110 25.08 4.58 -3.10
C THR A 110 25.23 4.43 -1.58
N ASN A 111 24.17 4.71 -0.82
CA ASN A 111 24.17 4.57 0.64
C ASN A 111 24.27 3.09 1.08
N LEU A 112 23.95 2.15 0.20
CA LEU A 112 24.18 0.72 0.42
C LEU A 112 25.65 0.32 0.24
N GLY A 113 26.51 1.22 -0.24
CA GLY A 113 27.93 0.97 -0.49
C GLY A 113 28.19 0.10 -1.72
N LEU A 114 27.27 0.09 -2.70
CA LEU A 114 27.45 -0.65 -3.93
C LEU A 114 28.51 0.01 -4.83
N ASN A 115 29.13 -0.77 -5.71
CA ASN A 115 30.08 -0.24 -6.68
C ASN A 115 29.36 0.51 -7.83
N ALA A 116 30.11 1.27 -8.63
CA ALA A 116 29.55 2.13 -9.67
C ALA A 116 28.76 1.37 -10.75
N ASP A 117 29.23 0.18 -11.14
CA ASP A 117 28.59 -0.64 -12.17
C ASP A 117 27.26 -1.21 -11.69
N GLU A 118 27.22 -1.69 -10.43
CA GLU A 118 26.00 -2.16 -9.79
C GLU A 118 24.97 -1.03 -9.60
N ILE A 119 25.43 0.17 -9.23
CA ILE A 119 24.57 1.34 -9.10
C ILE A 119 23.95 1.68 -10.46
N ALA A 120 24.77 1.76 -11.52
CA ALA A 120 24.30 2.07 -12.86
C ALA A 120 23.26 1.05 -13.36
N GLU A 121 23.50 -0.24 -13.17
CA GLU A 121 22.57 -1.32 -13.53
C GLU A 121 21.25 -1.22 -12.76
N ARG A 122 21.30 -0.94 -11.44
CA ARG A 122 20.10 -0.79 -10.62
C ARG A 122 19.28 0.43 -10.99
N VAL A 123 19.93 1.56 -11.27
CA VAL A 123 19.26 2.79 -11.74
C VAL A 123 18.55 2.55 -13.06
N GLU A 124 19.24 1.96 -14.03
CA GLU A 124 18.65 1.65 -15.33
C GLU A 124 17.44 0.70 -15.20
N THR A 125 17.60 -0.36 -14.41
CA THR A 125 16.54 -1.35 -14.17
C THR A 125 15.34 -0.71 -13.47
N ALA A 126 15.55 0.07 -12.43
CA ALA A 126 14.47 0.71 -11.68
C ALA A 126 13.69 1.73 -12.53
N LEU A 127 14.38 2.52 -13.35
CA LEU A 127 13.72 3.43 -14.28
C LEU A 127 12.86 2.70 -15.32
N LYS A 128 13.35 1.59 -15.87
CA LYS A 128 12.57 0.73 -16.78
C LYS A 128 11.36 0.12 -16.09
N GLN A 129 11.50 -0.36 -14.85
CA GLN A 129 10.41 -0.93 -14.07
C GLN A 129 9.26 0.06 -13.87
N VAL A 130 9.56 1.35 -13.68
CA VAL A 130 8.53 2.38 -13.55
C VAL A 130 8.05 2.95 -14.89
N GLY A 131 8.43 2.33 -16.02
CA GLY A 131 7.99 2.73 -17.37
C GLY A 131 8.63 4.03 -17.87
N LEU A 132 9.82 4.38 -17.37
CA LEU A 132 10.61 5.51 -17.86
C LEU A 132 11.77 5.01 -18.74
N ASP A 133 12.03 5.69 -19.86
CA ASP A 133 13.17 5.41 -20.72
C ASP A 133 14.44 6.05 -20.14
N PRO A 134 15.41 5.25 -19.61
CA PRO A 134 16.61 5.80 -19.00
C PRO A 134 17.40 6.71 -19.90
N ALA A 135 17.48 6.42 -21.21
CA ALA A 135 18.22 7.24 -22.17
C ALA A 135 17.64 8.66 -22.32
N LYS A 136 16.34 8.83 -22.04
CA LYS A 136 15.66 10.12 -22.16
C LYS A 136 15.61 10.90 -20.86
N VAL A 137 15.65 10.22 -19.69
CA VAL A 137 15.38 10.90 -18.42
C VAL A 137 16.58 10.98 -17.49
N SER A 138 17.56 10.07 -17.55
CA SER A 138 18.65 9.98 -16.58
C SER A 138 19.45 11.28 -16.39
N GLY A 139 19.73 11.98 -17.47
CA GLY A 139 20.49 13.25 -17.44
C GLY A 139 19.66 14.49 -17.17
N LYS A 140 18.32 14.38 -17.13
CA LYS A 140 17.45 15.52 -16.86
C LYS A 140 17.39 15.83 -15.37
N SER A 141 17.11 17.10 -15.05
CA SER A 141 16.72 17.46 -13.69
C SER A 141 15.34 16.86 -13.37
N PRO A 142 15.13 16.28 -12.17
CA PRO A 142 13.81 15.86 -11.75
C PRO A 142 12.75 16.96 -11.86
N PHE A 143 13.16 18.23 -11.69
CA PHE A 143 12.27 19.39 -11.74
C PHE A 143 11.74 19.72 -13.15
N GLU A 144 12.37 19.20 -14.20
CA GLU A 144 11.93 19.34 -15.61
C GLU A 144 10.86 18.31 -16.00
N LEU A 145 10.59 17.33 -15.14
CA LEU A 145 9.67 16.25 -15.42
C LEU A 145 8.22 16.64 -15.08
N SER A 146 7.24 15.98 -15.73
CA SER A 146 5.83 16.06 -15.32
C SER A 146 5.63 15.46 -13.92
N GLY A 147 4.55 15.85 -13.22
CA GLY A 147 4.25 15.31 -11.88
C GLY A 147 4.19 13.79 -11.83
N GLY A 148 3.55 13.16 -12.83
CA GLY A 148 3.53 11.69 -12.92
C GLY A 148 4.91 11.07 -13.15
N GLN A 149 5.76 11.70 -13.95
CA GLN A 149 7.14 11.25 -14.14
C GLN A 149 7.97 11.42 -12.86
N LYS A 150 7.85 12.55 -12.15
CA LYS A 150 8.50 12.76 -10.84
C LYS A 150 8.12 11.66 -9.84
N ARG A 151 6.84 11.35 -9.73
CA ARG A 151 6.36 10.26 -8.85
C ARG A 151 6.97 8.92 -9.21
N ARG A 152 7.05 8.59 -10.50
CA ARG A 152 7.70 7.36 -10.98
C ARG A 152 9.19 7.34 -10.66
N VAL A 153 9.91 8.47 -10.78
CA VAL A 153 11.33 8.60 -10.39
C VAL A 153 11.50 8.34 -8.88
N ALA A 154 10.66 8.93 -8.04
CA ALA A 154 10.72 8.71 -6.60
C ALA A 154 10.47 7.23 -6.22
N ILE A 155 9.52 6.56 -6.88
CA ILE A 155 9.31 5.11 -6.72
C ILE A 155 10.54 4.32 -7.22
N ALA A 156 11.13 4.72 -8.35
CA ALA A 156 12.35 4.08 -8.87
C ALA A 156 13.51 4.17 -7.88
N GLY A 157 13.66 5.29 -7.17
CA GLY A 157 14.66 5.46 -6.10
C GLY A 157 14.54 4.42 -4.99
N VAL A 158 13.31 4.08 -4.61
CA VAL A 158 13.06 3.00 -3.63
C VAL A 158 13.30 1.62 -4.25
N LEU A 159 12.83 1.37 -5.48
CA LEU A 159 12.99 0.09 -6.18
C LEU A 159 14.45 -0.23 -6.51
N ALA A 160 15.30 0.79 -6.73
CA ALA A 160 16.73 0.62 -6.96
C ALA A 160 17.47 -0.05 -5.80
N MET A 161 16.92 0.01 -4.59
CA MET A 161 17.41 -0.75 -3.44
C MET A 161 17.05 -2.23 -3.50
N ARG A 162 16.13 -2.66 -4.39
CA ARG A 162 15.59 -4.03 -4.52
C ARG A 162 14.97 -4.54 -3.21
N PRO A 163 13.99 -3.81 -2.66
CA PRO A 163 13.35 -4.23 -1.41
C PRO A 163 12.55 -5.52 -1.62
N ALA A 164 12.52 -6.38 -0.58
CA ALA A 164 11.65 -7.56 -0.54
C ALA A 164 10.20 -7.18 -0.17
N ILE A 165 10.04 -6.08 0.56
CA ILE A 165 8.75 -5.53 1.00
C ILE A 165 8.68 -4.08 0.53
N LEU A 166 7.60 -3.71 -0.15
CA LEU A 166 7.34 -2.34 -0.59
C LEU A 166 6.10 -1.79 0.11
N ILE A 167 6.28 -0.77 0.92
CA ILE A 167 5.20 -0.04 1.57
C ILE A 167 4.90 1.21 0.75
N LEU A 168 3.62 1.44 0.45
CA LEU A 168 3.12 2.55 -0.36
C LEU A 168 2.06 3.32 0.43
N ASP A 169 2.34 4.54 0.81
CA ASP A 169 1.38 5.41 1.50
C ASP A 169 0.63 6.27 0.48
N GLU A 170 -0.66 5.97 0.25
CA GLU A 170 -1.55 6.67 -0.68
C GLU A 170 -0.93 6.88 -2.08
N PRO A 171 -0.49 5.82 -2.79
CA PRO A 171 0.32 5.96 -4.00
C PRO A 171 -0.39 6.65 -5.17
N ALA A 172 -1.73 6.69 -5.17
CA ALA A 172 -2.53 7.32 -6.22
C ALA A 172 -3.14 8.68 -5.81
N ALA A 173 -2.76 9.22 -4.63
CA ALA A 173 -3.28 10.50 -4.17
C ALA A 173 -2.98 11.64 -5.16
N GLY A 174 -4.00 12.42 -5.53
CA GLY A 174 -3.85 13.57 -6.43
C GLY A 174 -3.64 13.22 -7.91
N LEU A 175 -3.69 11.96 -8.32
CA LEU A 175 -3.63 11.56 -9.72
C LEU A 175 -5.01 11.64 -10.38
N ASP A 176 -5.02 11.98 -11.65
CA ASP A 176 -6.21 11.85 -12.49
C ASP A 176 -6.57 10.36 -12.73
N PRO A 177 -7.74 10.04 -13.29
CA PRO A 177 -8.16 8.65 -13.49
C PRO A 177 -7.22 7.83 -14.39
N ALA A 178 -6.53 8.45 -15.34
CA ALA A 178 -5.59 7.76 -16.21
C ALA A 178 -4.30 7.44 -15.46
N GLY A 179 -3.69 8.45 -14.81
CA GLY A 179 -2.50 8.29 -13.98
C GLY A 179 -2.70 7.31 -12.82
N ARG A 180 -3.92 7.26 -12.24
CA ARG A 180 -4.28 6.29 -11.20
C ARG A 180 -4.24 4.86 -11.74
N ARG A 181 -4.82 4.59 -12.92
CA ARG A 181 -4.76 3.26 -13.55
C ARG A 181 -3.32 2.85 -13.84
N GLU A 182 -2.54 3.73 -14.48
CA GLU A 182 -1.13 3.46 -14.78
C GLU A 182 -0.30 3.19 -13.51
N MET A 183 -0.58 3.90 -12.42
CA MET A 183 0.10 3.69 -11.13
C MET A 183 -0.22 2.31 -10.56
N PHE A 184 -1.48 1.89 -10.60
CA PHE A 184 -1.87 0.58 -10.09
C PHE A 184 -1.38 -0.57 -10.97
N ASP A 185 -1.34 -0.39 -12.29
CA ASP A 185 -0.74 -1.37 -13.21
C ASP A 185 0.77 -1.52 -12.91
N LEU A 186 1.47 -0.43 -12.63
CA LEU A 186 2.85 -0.45 -12.17
C LEU A 186 3.01 -1.24 -10.85
N ILE A 187 2.20 -0.94 -9.84
CA ILE A 187 2.27 -1.61 -8.53
C ILE A 187 1.96 -3.10 -8.66
N GLN A 188 0.97 -3.47 -9.49
CA GLN A 188 0.68 -4.88 -9.78
C GLN A 188 1.85 -5.59 -10.48
N GLY A 189 2.53 -4.90 -11.41
CA GLY A 189 3.75 -5.42 -12.05
C GLY A 189 4.88 -5.66 -11.04
N ILE A 190 5.06 -4.77 -10.07
CA ILE A 190 6.02 -4.93 -8.98
C ILE A 190 5.64 -6.13 -8.11
N HIS A 191 4.39 -6.24 -7.70
CA HIS A 191 3.89 -7.38 -6.91
C HIS A 191 4.06 -8.70 -7.67
N ALA A 192 3.71 -8.75 -8.96
CA ALA A 192 3.88 -9.94 -9.81
C ALA A 192 5.35 -10.40 -9.95
N SER A 193 6.33 -9.52 -9.69
CA SER A 193 7.75 -9.89 -9.62
C SER A 193 8.17 -10.57 -8.30
N GLY A 194 7.22 -10.81 -7.39
CA GLY A 194 7.43 -11.49 -6.11
C GLY A 194 7.68 -10.57 -4.90
N VAL A 195 7.55 -9.25 -5.08
CA VAL A 195 7.67 -8.28 -3.98
C VAL A 195 6.41 -8.30 -3.11
N THR A 196 6.55 -8.41 -1.79
CA THR A 196 5.44 -8.21 -0.85
C THR A 196 5.04 -6.74 -0.86
N VAL A 197 3.75 -6.45 -1.04
CA VAL A 197 3.25 -5.06 -1.11
C VAL A 197 2.35 -4.75 0.07
N VAL A 198 2.59 -3.62 0.73
CA VAL A 198 1.72 -3.06 1.76
C VAL A 198 1.23 -1.70 1.28
N MET A 199 -0.05 -1.57 0.99
CA MET A 199 -0.63 -0.33 0.48
C MET A 199 -1.56 0.30 1.51
N VAL A 200 -1.26 1.52 1.91
CA VAL A 200 -2.20 2.36 2.66
C VAL A 200 -3.08 3.09 1.65
N SER A 201 -4.40 2.98 1.81
CA SER A 201 -5.35 3.71 0.97
C SER A 201 -6.66 3.99 1.70
N HIS A 202 -7.31 5.08 1.33
CA HIS A 202 -8.68 5.41 1.73
C HIS A 202 -9.72 5.05 0.65
N SER A 203 -9.28 4.54 -0.50
CA SER A 203 -10.17 4.11 -1.60
C SER A 203 -10.52 2.64 -1.48
N MET A 204 -11.77 2.36 -1.17
CA MET A 204 -12.27 0.99 -1.01
C MET A 204 -12.27 0.21 -2.34
N ASP A 205 -12.52 0.90 -3.46
CA ASP A 205 -12.47 0.28 -4.80
C ASP A 205 -11.05 -0.20 -5.14
N ASP A 206 -10.01 0.59 -4.80
CA ASP A 206 -8.64 0.20 -5.09
C ASP A 206 -8.17 -0.98 -4.25
N VAL A 207 -8.37 -0.92 -2.92
CA VAL A 207 -7.95 -2.01 -2.05
C VAL A 207 -8.75 -3.28 -2.32
N GLY A 208 -10.04 -3.16 -2.68
CA GLY A 208 -10.87 -4.28 -3.09
C GLY A 208 -10.38 -4.95 -4.39
N ARG A 209 -9.83 -4.17 -5.32
CA ARG A 209 -9.31 -4.68 -6.59
C ARG A 209 -7.92 -5.30 -6.47
N LEU A 210 -7.06 -4.74 -5.62
CA LEU A 210 -5.62 -5.00 -5.64
C LEU A 210 -5.16 -5.93 -4.51
N CYS A 211 -5.79 -5.86 -3.34
CA CYS A 211 -5.28 -6.52 -2.15
C CYS A 211 -5.85 -7.92 -1.96
N ASP A 212 -5.00 -8.83 -1.49
CA ASP A 212 -5.40 -10.18 -1.07
C ASP A 212 -6.07 -10.14 0.30
N ARG A 213 -5.57 -9.26 1.18
CA ARG A 213 -6.05 -9.10 2.55
C ARG A 213 -6.04 -7.64 2.98
N LEU A 214 -6.99 -7.30 3.86
CA LEU A 214 -7.14 -5.98 4.44
C LEU A 214 -6.96 -6.00 5.96
N PHE A 215 -6.33 -4.96 6.49
CA PHE A 215 -6.38 -4.59 7.91
C PHE A 215 -7.08 -3.25 8.03
N VAL A 216 -8.15 -3.24 8.81
CA VAL A 216 -8.96 -2.05 9.07
C VAL A 216 -8.53 -1.45 10.40
N LEU A 217 -7.87 -0.29 10.37
CA LEU A 217 -7.50 0.44 11.58
C LEU A 217 -8.59 1.43 11.97
N ASN A 218 -8.93 1.41 13.26
CA ASN A 218 -9.83 2.37 13.87
C ASN A 218 -9.29 2.78 15.24
N ARG A 219 -9.04 4.08 15.45
CA ARG A 219 -8.54 4.66 16.71
C ARG A 219 -7.32 3.93 17.29
N GLY A 220 -6.40 3.56 16.41
CA GLY A 220 -5.16 2.89 16.80
C GLY A 220 -5.25 1.39 17.01
N GLU A 221 -6.37 0.76 16.74
CA GLU A 221 -6.58 -0.70 16.88
C GLU A 221 -6.95 -1.34 15.56
N VAL A 222 -6.67 -2.64 15.39
CA VAL A 222 -7.16 -3.43 14.26
C VAL A 222 -8.61 -3.83 14.55
N ALA A 223 -9.55 -3.13 13.93
CA ALA A 223 -10.98 -3.39 14.09
C ALA A 223 -11.43 -4.64 13.33
N TYR A 224 -10.90 -4.84 12.11
CA TYR A 224 -11.20 -5.99 11.25
C TYR A 224 -9.97 -6.38 10.46
N SER A 225 -9.87 -7.67 10.12
CA SER A 225 -8.90 -8.18 9.15
C SER A 225 -9.49 -9.36 8.39
N GLY A 226 -9.14 -9.52 7.12
CA GLY A 226 -9.60 -10.61 6.27
C GLY A 226 -9.45 -10.26 4.79
N THR A 227 -9.94 -11.12 3.92
CA THR A 227 -10.05 -10.81 2.49
C THR A 227 -10.98 -9.61 2.27
N PRO A 228 -10.88 -8.90 1.15
CA PRO A 228 -11.81 -7.80 0.86
C PRO A 228 -13.28 -8.22 0.95
N ALA A 229 -13.64 -9.43 0.51
CA ALA A 229 -15.01 -9.95 0.62
C ALA A 229 -15.47 -10.08 2.08
N GLU A 230 -14.61 -10.62 2.97
CA GLU A 230 -14.91 -10.78 4.40
C GLU A 230 -15.02 -9.43 5.12
N VAL A 231 -14.25 -8.43 4.70
CA VAL A 231 -14.29 -7.09 5.29
C VAL A 231 -15.52 -6.31 4.82
N PHE A 232 -15.78 -6.29 3.50
CA PHE A 232 -16.85 -5.45 2.94
C PHE A 232 -18.26 -5.98 3.20
N VAL A 233 -18.45 -7.24 3.60
CA VAL A 233 -19.74 -7.75 4.06
C VAL A 233 -20.24 -7.00 5.31
N HIS A 234 -19.34 -6.39 6.08
CA HIS A 234 -19.64 -5.64 7.29
C HIS A 234 -19.92 -4.13 7.04
N GLU A 235 -20.60 -3.80 5.94
CA GLU A 235 -20.86 -2.40 5.51
C GLU A 235 -21.34 -1.49 6.64
N SER A 236 -22.35 -1.91 7.42
CA SER A 236 -22.90 -1.09 8.52
C SER A 236 -21.87 -0.79 9.61
N LYS A 237 -20.99 -1.74 9.90
CA LYS A 237 -19.93 -1.57 10.90
C LYS A 237 -18.80 -0.68 10.37
N LEU A 238 -18.48 -0.78 9.08
CA LEU A 238 -17.50 0.09 8.42
C LEU A 238 -18.00 1.54 8.40
N HIS A 239 -19.28 1.76 8.06
CA HIS A 239 -19.90 3.09 8.13
C HIS A 239 -19.87 3.67 9.55
N ALA A 240 -20.10 2.86 10.59
CA ALA A 240 -20.06 3.31 11.97
C ALA A 240 -18.67 3.84 12.41
N ILE A 241 -17.59 3.41 11.74
CA ILE A 241 -16.22 3.88 11.95
C ILE A 241 -15.75 4.87 10.89
N GLY A 242 -16.66 5.42 10.07
CA GLY A 242 -16.36 6.43 9.06
C GLY A 242 -15.69 5.89 7.80
N LEU A 243 -15.79 4.59 7.54
CA LEU A 243 -15.33 3.97 6.29
C LEU A 243 -16.51 3.61 5.41
N ASP A 244 -16.27 3.55 4.13
CA ASP A 244 -17.24 3.13 3.13
C ASP A 244 -16.94 1.71 2.60
N VAL A 245 -17.71 1.23 1.64
CA VAL A 245 -17.46 0.00 0.88
C VAL A 245 -17.34 0.35 -0.61
N PRO A 246 -16.78 -0.54 -1.45
CA PRO A 246 -16.74 -0.32 -2.91
C PRO A 246 -18.12 0.01 -3.49
N GLU A 247 -18.15 0.88 -4.51
CA GLU A 247 -19.41 1.29 -5.16
C GLU A 247 -20.18 0.09 -5.71
N CYS A 248 -19.47 -0.92 -6.23
CA CYS A 248 -20.09 -2.15 -6.69
C CYS A 248 -20.74 -2.97 -5.57
N ALA A 249 -20.20 -2.94 -4.35
CA ALA A 249 -20.82 -3.60 -3.19
C ALA A 249 -22.16 -2.92 -2.83
N LYS A 250 -22.20 -1.58 -2.85
CA LYS A 250 -23.43 -0.81 -2.62
C LYS A 250 -24.48 -1.12 -3.70
N LEU A 251 -24.07 -1.19 -4.98
CA LEU A 251 -24.95 -1.56 -6.08
C LEU A 251 -25.49 -2.98 -5.90
N ALA A 252 -24.64 -3.94 -5.57
CA ALA A 252 -25.02 -5.33 -5.31
C ALA A 252 -26.08 -5.43 -4.20
N ARG A 253 -25.92 -4.68 -3.11
CA ARG A 253 -26.89 -4.59 -2.02
C ARG A 253 -28.25 -4.05 -2.51
N LYS A 254 -28.24 -2.90 -3.22
CA LYS A 254 -29.47 -2.30 -3.76
C LYS A 254 -30.21 -3.24 -4.73
N LEU A 255 -29.49 -3.99 -5.55
CA LEU A 255 -30.08 -4.98 -6.44
C LEU A 255 -30.72 -6.13 -5.66
N ARG A 256 -30.10 -6.62 -4.58
CA ARG A 256 -30.71 -7.62 -3.69
C ARG A 256 -32.00 -7.10 -3.05
N GLU A 257 -31.98 -5.86 -2.55
CA GLU A 257 -33.17 -5.19 -1.98
C GLU A 257 -34.29 -5.05 -3.01
N ALA A 258 -33.94 -4.90 -4.30
CA ALA A 258 -34.90 -4.88 -5.42
C ALA A 258 -35.34 -6.27 -5.90
N GLY A 259 -34.91 -7.36 -5.24
CA GLY A 259 -35.33 -8.73 -5.54
C GLY A 259 -34.49 -9.48 -6.56
N PHE A 260 -33.34 -8.94 -6.97
CA PHE A 260 -32.38 -9.68 -7.81
C PHE A 260 -31.62 -10.74 -7.01
N ASP A 261 -31.38 -11.90 -7.64
CA ASP A 261 -30.57 -12.99 -7.09
C ASP A 261 -29.08 -12.63 -7.22
N ILE A 262 -28.58 -11.77 -6.32
CA ILE A 262 -27.20 -11.32 -6.26
C ILE A 262 -26.51 -11.92 -5.03
N PRO A 263 -25.42 -12.68 -5.15
CA PRO A 263 -24.69 -13.24 -4.03
C PRO A 263 -24.21 -12.17 -3.02
N GLU A 264 -24.10 -12.55 -1.75
CA GLU A 264 -23.46 -11.71 -0.74
C GLU A 264 -21.93 -11.64 -0.96
N GLY A 265 -21.29 -10.58 -0.44
CA GLY A 265 -19.84 -10.40 -0.51
C GLY A 265 -19.30 -10.00 -1.89
N ILE A 266 -20.16 -9.79 -2.90
CA ILE A 266 -19.73 -9.26 -4.18
C ILE A 266 -19.38 -7.78 -4.04
N TYR A 267 -18.17 -7.42 -4.50
CA TYR A 267 -17.66 -6.05 -4.46
C TYR A 267 -16.89 -5.65 -5.75
N ARG A 268 -16.64 -6.59 -6.66
CA ARG A 268 -15.97 -6.33 -7.95
C ARG A 268 -16.99 -6.07 -9.05
N THR A 269 -16.64 -5.17 -9.97
CA THR A 269 -17.51 -4.80 -11.10
C THR A 269 -17.87 -6.01 -11.96
N GLU A 270 -16.87 -6.86 -12.24
CA GLU A 270 -17.03 -8.05 -13.09
C GLU A 270 -18.06 -9.01 -12.49
N ASP A 271 -18.00 -9.24 -11.17
CA ASP A 271 -18.89 -10.15 -10.46
C ASP A 271 -20.35 -9.62 -10.44
N VAL A 272 -20.51 -8.30 -10.23
CA VAL A 272 -21.83 -7.66 -10.26
C VAL A 272 -22.42 -7.72 -11.67
N CYS A 273 -21.63 -7.44 -12.70
CA CYS A 273 -22.08 -7.55 -14.10
C CYS A 273 -22.48 -8.98 -14.44
N ALA A 274 -21.69 -9.99 -14.06
CA ALA A 274 -22.01 -11.40 -14.28
C ALA A 274 -23.32 -11.80 -13.58
N ALA A 275 -23.51 -11.36 -12.33
CA ALA A 275 -24.73 -11.63 -11.57
C ALA A 275 -25.98 -10.98 -12.20
N ILE A 276 -25.86 -9.74 -12.69
CA ILE A 276 -26.95 -9.06 -13.42
C ILE A 276 -27.30 -9.82 -14.69
N GLN A 277 -26.31 -10.18 -15.52
CA GLN A 277 -26.54 -10.95 -16.76
C GLN A 277 -27.27 -12.28 -16.50
N LYS A 278 -26.89 -12.99 -15.43
CA LYS A 278 -27.55 -14.25 -15.02
C LYS A 278 -29.02 -14.04 -14.65
N ASN A 279 -29.35 -12.94 -13.95
CA ASN A 279 -30.74 -12.61 -13.60
C ASN A 279 -31.55 -12.26 -14.81
N LEU A 280 -31.03 -11.47 -15.77
CA LEU A 280 -31.71 -11.10 -16.99
C LEU A 280 -31.99 -12.32 -17.88
N ALA A 281 -31.02 -13.27 -17.96
CA ALA A 281 -31.22 -14.51 -18.71
C ALA A 281 -32.33 -15.39 -18.11
N LYS A 282 -32.43 -15.47 -16.76
CA LYS A 282 -33.52 -16.18 -16.07
C LYS A 282 -34.89 -15.53 -16.33
N GLY A 283 -34.94 -14.20 -16.29
CA GLY A 283 -36.18 -13.45 -16.55
C GLY A 283 -36.69 -13.61 -18.00
N SER A 284 -35.80 -13.69 -18.99
CA SER A 284 -36.17 -13.95 -20.39
C SER A 284 -36.69 -15.39 -20.60
N ALA A 285 -36.15 -16.37 -19.89
CA ALA A 285 -36.57 -17.77 -19.97
C ALA A 285 -37.95 -18.03 -19.28
N ALA A 286 -38.33 -17.15 -18.34
CA ALA A 286 -39.63 -17.26 -17.65
C ALA A 286 -40.79 -16.60 -18.39
N GLN A 287 -40.53 -15.90 -19.50
CA GLN A 287 -41.54 -15.22 -20.35
C GLN A 287 -41.82 -15.97 -21.66
N CYS A 288 -41.17 -17.08 -21.95
CA CYS A 288 -41.45 -18.01 -23.03
C CYS A 288 -42.15 -19.28 -22.48
#